data_f98ca15887c6d6c4a013fccb14f96d6e
#
_entry.id   f98ca15887c6d6c4a013fccb14f96d6e
#
_cell.length_a   1.000
_cell.length_b   1.000
_cell.length_c   1.000
_cell.angle_alpha   90.00
_cell.angle_beta   90.00
_cell.angle_gamma   90.00
#
_symmetry.space_group_name_H-M   'P 1'
#
loop_
_entity.id
_entity.type
_entity.pdbx_description
1 polymer ?
#
loop_
_entity_poly.entity_id
_entity_poly.type
_entity_poly.pdbx_seq_one_letter_code
_entity_poly.pdbx_strand_id
1 'polypeptide(L)'
;SQHADGIIFVGGGLQVPGHVDRLRRQVEAIEAEGGAVVMLAPNDLPWPSIVPDTDAGIAELVEHLVGLGHRSFAMLTGPDHLKTSVERAAAFRSALARHGIALDPRAVVSGGFERLQAAEALERLVEQGVRFTAVVCLNDQMAVGCLQAARRLGLRVPRDLSVTGIDDLPVTELLDPPLTTVRVPMRELGRRGMELVLSRLEERPFEAPTALACELVVRGSTGRVGRGSRKGER
;
A
#
# COMPACT_ATOMS: atom_id res chain seq x y z
N SER A 1 -31.25 -1.64 22.42
CA SER A 1 -29.98 -2.14 21.89
C SER A 1 -30.05 -2.08 20.36
N GLN A 2 -29.07 -1.46 19.74
CA GLN A 2 -28.94 -1.53 18.27
C GLN A 2 -28.24 -2.87 17.99
N HIS A 3 -28.96 -3.81 17.36
CA HIS A 3 -28.36 -5.03 16.80
C HIS A 3 -27.85 -4.73 15.41
N ALA A 4 -26.61 -5.08 15.10
CA ALA A 4 -26.07 -5.09 13.76
C ALA A 4 -26.11 -6.54 13.26
N ASP A 5 -26.87 -6.78 12.19
CA ASP A 5 -26.98 -8.12 11.60
C ASP A 5 -25.71 -8.53 10.82
N GLY A 6 -24.90 -7.55 10.39
CA GLY A 6 -23.66 -7.80 9.66
C GLY A 6 -22.55 -6.82 10.02
N ILE A 7 -21.31 -7.31 10.05
CA ILE A 7 -20.12 -6.51 10.31
C ILE A 7 -19.10 -6.72 9.21
N ILE A 8 -18.57 -5.63 8.66
CA ILE A 8 -17.49 -5.64 7.70
C ILE A 8 -16.25 -5.04 8.38
N PHE A 9 -15.21 -5.83 8.53
CA PHE A 9 -13.90 -5.35 8.96
C PHE A 9 -13.10 -4.84 7.75
N VAL A 10 -12.70 -3.58 7.80
CA VAL A 10 -11.89 -2.94 6.76
C VAL A 10 -10.49 -2.71 7.31
N GLY A 11 -9.46 -3.16 6.58
CA GLY A 11 -8.07 -3.00 6.97
C GLY A 11 -7.38 -4.29 7.36
N GLY A 12 -6.04 -4.26 7.33
CA GLY A 12 -5.21 -5.41 7.61
C GLY A 12 -5.24 -5.83 9.07
N GLY A 13 -5.05 -7.12 9.31
CA GLY A 13 -4.94 -7.67 10.66
C GLY A 13 -3.80 -7.02 11.45
N LEU A 14 -4.00 -6.91 12.77
CA LEU A 14 -2.96 -6.46 13.68
C LEU A 14 -2.07 -7.64 14.09
N GLN A 15 -0.78 -7.51 13.86
CA GLN A 15 0.23 -8.47 14.33
C GLN A 15 0.62 -8.16 15.79
N VAL A 16 -0.38 -8.21 16.68
CA VAL A 16 -0.21 -7.96 18.11
C VAL A 16 -0.59 -9.21 18.88
N PRO A 17 0.24 -9.68 19.84
CA PRO A 17 -0.05 -10.88 20.62
C PRO A 17 -1.46 -10.86 21.25
N GLY A 18 -2.21 -11.95 21.10
CA GLY A 18 -3.57 -12.10 21.62
C GLY A 18 -4.66 -11.27 20.91
N HIS A 19 -4.32 -10.47 19.89
CA HIS A 19 -5.33 -9.72 19.12
C HIS A 19 -6.25 -10.67 18.33
N VAL A 20 -5.67 -11.62 17.63
CA VAL A 20 -6.39 -12.62 16.83
C VAL A 20 -7.38 -13.41 17.68
N ASP A 21 -6.95 -13.86 18.88
CA ASP A 21 -7.82 -14.62 19.79
C ASP A 21 -8.96 -13.78 20.38
N ARG A 22 -8.71 -12.50 20.67
CA ARG A 22 -9.78 -11.59 21.11
C ARG A 22 -10.80 -11.36 20.00
N LEU A 23 -10.32 -11.08 18.79
CA LEU A 23 -11.18 -10.86 17.62
C LEU A 23 -12.00 -12.12 17.31
N ARG A 24 -11.37 -13.30 17.35
CA ARG A 24 -12.04 -14.58 17.14
C ARG A 24 -13.23 -14.75 18.10
N ARG A 25 -13.03 -14.58 19.41
CA ARG A 25 -14.12 -14.71 20.40
C ARG A 25 -15.26 -13.73 20.15
N GLN A 26 -14.96 -12.50 19.74
CA GLN A 26 -16.00 -11.52 19.43
C GLN A 26 -16.81 -11.88 18.20
N VAL A 27 -16.14 -12.35 17.15
CA VAL A 27 -16.81 -12.78 15.91
C VAL A 27 -17.65 -14.03 16.15
N GLU A 28 -17.11 -15.03 16.86
CA GLU A 28 -17.87 -16.24 17.22
C GLU A 28 -19.15 -15.91 18.02
N ALA A 29 -19.09 -14.91 18.90
CA ALA A 29 -20.28 -14.45 19.63
C ALA A 29 -21.31 -13.81 18.69
N ILE A 30 -20.89 -12.99 17.74
CA ILE A 30 -21.77 -12.36 16.74
C ILE A 30 -22.42 -13.41 15.85
N GLU A 31 -21.64 -14.38 15.36
CA GLU A 31 -22.16 -15.47 14.51
C GLU A 31 -23.14 -16.39 15.30
N ALA A 32 -22.89 -16.62 16.58
CA ALA A 32 -23.80 -17.38 17.45
C ALA A 32 -25.17 -16.70 17.65
N GLU A 33 -25.21 -15.37 17.50
CA GLU A 33 -26.46 -14.57 17.53
C GLU A 33 -27.10 -14.42 16.13
N GLY A 34 -26.58 -15.13 15.13
CA GLY A 34 -27.09 -15.10 13.75
C GLY A 34 -26.54 -13.97 12.89
N GLY A 35 -25.54 -13.21 13.37
CA GLY A 35 -24.89 -12.17 12.61
C GLY A 35 -23.89 -12.70 11.60
N ALA A 36 -23.59 -11.90 10.56
CA ALA A 36 -22.58 -12.22 9.56
C ALA A 36 -21.34 -11.34 9.70
N VAL A 37 -20.13 -11.95 9.63
CA VAL A 37 -18.87 -11.20 9.65
C VAL A 37 -18.08 -11.47 8.38
N VAL A 38 -17.54 -10.40 7.78
CA VAL A 38 -16.75 -10.41 6.55
C VAL A 38 -15.51 -9.53 6.72
N MET A 39 -14.38 -9.95 6.14
CA MET A 39 -13.12 -9.20 6.16
C MET A 39 -12.83 -8.62 4.76
N LEU A 40 -12.44 -7.36 4.68
CA LEU A 40 -11.98 -6.71 3.43
C LEU A 40 -10.46 -6.51 3.39
N ALA A 41 -9.73 -7.43 3.97
CA ALA A 41 -8.27 -7.43 3.96
C ALA A 41 -7.74 -8.84 4.17
N PRO A 42 -6.50 -9.10 3.79
CA PRO A 42 -5.82 -10.33 4.15
C PRO A 42 -5.84 -10.54 5.66
N ASN A 43 -6.26 -11.71 6.09
CA ASN A 43 -6.30 -12.08 7.51
C ASN A 43 -5.93 -13.56 7.67
N ASP A 44 -5.53 -13.94 8.90
CA ASP A 44 -5.17 -15.32 9.25
C ASP A 44 -6.35 -16.06 9.91
N LEU A 45 -7.55 -15.54 9.76
CA LEU A 45 -8.76 -16.04 10.40
C LEU A 45 -9.62 -16.81 9.40
N PRO A 46 -10.40 -17.81 9.84
CA PRO A 46 -11.19 -18.67 8.94
C PRO A 46 -12.47 -18.00 8.41
N TRP A 47 -12.54 -16.67 8.43
CA TRP A 47 -13.73 -15.95 7.99
C TRP A 47 -13.68 -15.58 6.52
N PRO A 48 -14.85 -15.49 5.89
CA PRO A 48 -14.96 -15.04 4.51
C PRO A 48 -14.33 -13.68 4.31
N SER A 49 -13.49 -13.56 3.27
CA SER A 49 -12.79 -12.32 2.98
C SER A 49 -12.81 -11.98 1.51
N ILE A 50 -12.88 -10.69 1.22
CA ILE A 50 -12.58 -10.12 -0.10
C ILE A 50 -11.27 -9.35 0.05
N VAL A 51 -10.28 -9.69 -0.77
CA VAL A 51 -8.93 -9.12 -0.63
C VAL A 51 -8.48 -8.43 -1.92
N PRO A 52 -7.77 -7.29 -1.83
CA PRO A 52 -7.09 -6.72 -2.99
C PRO A 52 -5.83 -7.52 -3.32
N ASP A 53 -5.62 -7.86 -4.57
CA ASP A 53 -4.35 -8.43 -5.06
C ASP A 53 -3.33 -7.31 -5.29
N THR A 54 -2.76 -6.83 -4.20
CA THR A 54 -1.76 -5.76 -4.24
C THR A 54 -0.43 -6.23 -4.80
N ASP A 55 -0.13 -7.53 -4.76
CA ASP A 55 1.14 -8.08 -5.21
C ASP A 55 1.32 -7.91 -6.73
N ALA A 56 0.25 -8.16 -7.51
CA ALA A 56 0.25 -7.94 -8.95
C ALA A 56 0.47 -6.47 -9.29
N GLY A 57 -0.29 -5.54 -8.66
CA GLY A 57 -0.15 -4.11 -8.89
C GLY A 57 1.23 -3.56 -8.49
N ILE A 58 1.82 -4.04 -7.39
CA ILE A 58 3.18 -3.68 -6.97
C ILE A 58 4.22 -4.24 -7.96
N ALA A 59 3.99 -5.43 -8.50
CA ALA A 59 4.88 -5.98 -9.53
C ALA A 59 4.89 -5.11 -10.79
N GLU A 60 3.72 -4.68 -11.28
CA GLU A 60 3.60 -3.75 -12.41
C GLU A 60 4.28 -2.40 -12.11
N LEU A 61 4.14 -1.87 -10.89
CA LEU A 61 4.81 -0.65 -10.46
C LEU A 61 6.34 -0.78 -10.52
N VAL A 62 6.88 -1.89 -10.03
CA VAL A 62 8.33 -2.15 -10.09
C VAL A 62 8.80 -2.29 -11.53
N GLU A 63 8.07 -3.03 -12.36
CA GLU A 63 8.40 -3.18 -13.79
C GLU A 63 8.42 -1.83 -14.51
N HIS A 64 7.43 -0.97 -14.25
CA HIS A 64 7.39 0.40 -14.76
C HIS A 64 8.63 1.20 -14.35
N LEU A 65 8.97 1.23 -13.06
CA LEU A 65 10.13 2.00 -12.56
C LEU A 65 11.45 1.45 -13.10
N VAL A 66 11.61 0.13 -13.18
CA VAL A 66 12.78 -0.53 -13.76
C VAL A 66 12.88 -0.23 -15.25
N GLY A 67 11.77 -0.20 -15.98
CA GLY A 67 11.68 0.21 -17.38
C GLY A 67 12.09 1.66 -17.63
N LEU A 68 11.87 2.56 -16.65
CA LEU A 68 12.35 3.95 -16.65
C LEU A 68 13.85 4.07 -16.30
N GLY A 69 14.53 2.98 -15.96
CA GLY A 69 15.95 2.92 -15.64
C GLY A 69 16.29 3.04 -14.16
N HIS A 70 15.30 3.05 -13.25
CA HIS A 70 15.57 3.04 -11.82
C HIS A 70 16.19 1.74 -11.35
N ARG A 71 17.24 1.83 -10.51
CA ARG A 71 17.96 0.69 -9.91
C ARG A 71 18.26 0.91 -8.42
N SER A 72 18.00 2.11 -7.92
CA SER A 72 18.23 2.52 -6.54
C SER A 72 16.94 3.14 -5.99
N PHE A 73 16.41 2.55 -4.94
CA PHE A 73 15.10 2.83 -4.40
C PHE A 73 15.14 3.18 -2.92
N ALA A 74 14.28 4.08 -2.48
CA ALA A 74 13.85 4.17 -1.09
C ALA A 74 12.44 3.60 -0.95
N MET A 75 12.16 2.95 0.18
CA MET A 75 10.84 2.43 0.52
C MET A 75 10.37 3.03 1.84
N LEU A 76 9.23 3.72 1.80
CA LEU A 76 8.54 4.17 3.00
C LEU A 76 7.44 3.18 3.36
N THR A 77 7.58 2.58 4.56
CA THR A 77 6.63 1.58 5.05
C THR A 77 5.60 2.18 5.99
N GLY A 78 4.48 1.50 6.16
CA GLY A 78 3.58 1.74 7.29
C GLY A 78 4.14 1.15 8.59
N PRO A 79 3.34 1.14 9.66
CA PRO A 79 3.67 0.47 10.91
C PRO A 79 3.89 -1.04 10.70
N ASP A 80 4.90 -1.60 11.33
CA ASP A 80 5.31 -3.00 11.19
C ASP A 80 4.34 -4.00 11.86
N HIS A 81 3.51 -3.52 12.78
CA HIS A 81 2.43 -4.31 13.38
C HIS A 81 1.17 -4.41 12.51
N LEU A 82 1.11 -3.73 11.37
CA LEU A 82 0.00 -3.83 10.42
C LEU A 82 0.34 -4.83 9.30
N LYS A 83 -0.46 -5.88 9.16
CA LYS A 83 -0.28 -6.92 8.16
C LYS A 83 -0.16 -6.35 6.74
N THR A 84 -1.00 -5.40 6.37
CA THR A 84 -0.95 -4.72 5.07
C THR A 84 0.41 -4.05 4.81
N SER A 85 1.04 -3.45 5.83
CA SER A 85 2.37 -2.84 5.69
C SER A 85 3.43 -3.89 5.39
N VAL A 86 3.40 -5.00 6.15
CA VAL A 86 4.36 -6.10 6.00
C VAL A 86 4.23 -6.77 4.64
N GLU A 87 3.00 -7.06 4.20
CA GLU A 87 2.72 -7.71 2.91
C GLU A 87 3.13 -6.83 1.74
N ARG A 88 2.72 -5.55 1.71
CA ARG A 88 3.14 -4.60 0.65
C ARG A 88 4.66 -4.45 0.59
N ALA A 89 5.34 -4.39 1.75
CA ALA A 89 6.81 -4.33 1.80
C ALA A 89 7.46 -5.61 1.26
N ALA A 90 6.91 -6.78 1.58
CA ALA A 90 7.38 -8.06 1.07
C ALA A 90 7.17 -8.19 -0.44
N ALA A 91 6.00 -7.79 -0.95
CA ALA A 91 5.69 -7.76 -2.38
C ALA A 91 6.67 -6.87 -3.17
N PHE A 92 6.95 -5.66 -2.65
CA PHE A 92 7.92 -4.75 -3.28
C PHE A 92 9.33 -5.34 -3.32
N ARG A 93 9.82 -5.92 -2.18
CA ARG A 93 11.12 -6.60 -2.14
C ARG A 93 11.19 -7.78 -3.13
N SER A 94 10.15 -8.60 -3.16
CA SER A 94 10.04 -9.74 -4.08
C SER A 94 10.06 -9.28 -5.54
N ALA A 95 9.32 -8.22 -5.87
CA ALA A 95 9.31 -7.65 -7.21
C ALA A 95 10.69 -7.12 -7.62
N LEU A 96 11.42 -6.40 -6.76
CA LEU A 96 12.80 -5.95 -7.03
C LEU A 96 13.77 -7.12 -7.23
N ALA A 97 13.64 -8.17 -6.41
CA ALA A 97 14.50 -9.35 -6.50
C ALA A 97 14.40 -10.06 -7.86
N ARG A 98 13.19 -10.08 -8.47
CA ARG A 98 13.00 -10.61 -9.84
C ARG A 98 13.81 -9.85 -10.89
N HIS A 99 14.18 -8.60 -10.62
CA HIS A 99 15.04 -7.78 -11.49
C HIS A 99 16.51 -7.75 -11.03
N GLY A 100 16.91 -8.59 -10.06
CA GLY A 100 18.26 -8.62 -9.50
C GLY A 100 18.63 -7.36 -8.71
N ILE A 101 17.65 -6.61 -8.21
CA ILE A 101 17.86 -5.37 -7.47
C ILE A 101 17.70 -5.64 -5.97
N ALA A 102 18.78 -5.37 -5.22
CA ALA A 102 18.74 -5.38 -3.75
C ALA A 102 18.36 -3.99 -3.23
N LEU A 103 17.49 -3.96 -2.24
CA LEU A 103 17.11 -2.73 -1.55
C LEU A 103 18.11 -2.45 -0.42
N ASP A 104 18.72 -1.26 -0.41
CA ASP A 104 19.59 -0.83 0.70
C ASP A 104 18.78 -0.77 2.00
N PRO A 105 19.16 -1.50 3.06
CA PRO A 105 18.44 -1.45 4.33
C PRO A 105 18.30 -0.03 4.92
N ARG A 106 19.27 0.87 4.66
CA ARG A 106 19.21 2.27 5.10
C ARG A 106 18.15 3.09 4.36
N ALA A 107 17.75 2.65 3.17
CA ALA A 107 16.71 3.29 2.36
C ALA A 107 15.31 2.76 2.68
N VAL A 108 15.15 1.91 3.72
CA VAL A 108 13.86 1.41 4.19
C VAL A 108 13.54 2.08 5.51
N VAL A 109 12.53 2.93 5.52
CA VAL A 109 12.16 3.70 6.70
C VAL A 109 10.65 3.70 6.90
N SER A 110 10.22 3.77 8.16
CA SER A 110 8.79 3.91 8.45
C SER A 110 8.32 5.34 8.19
N GLY A 111 7.25 5.47 7.41
CA GLY A 111 6.45 6.69 7.25
C GLY A 111 5.11 6.62 7.98
N GLY A 112 4.85 5.51 8.71
CA GLY A 112 3.70 5.35 9.61
C GLY A 112 2.33 5.35 8.93
N PHE A 113 2.26 5.25 7.59
CA PHE A 113 1.07 5.52 6.77
C PHE A 113 0.56 6.97 6.89
N GLU A 114 1.41 7.86 7.40
CA GLU A 114 1.09 9.24 7.72
C GLU A 114 1.88 10.23 6.88
N ARG A 115 1.20 11.26 6.38
CA ARG A 115 1.78 12.29 5.50
C ARG A 115 2.97 13.02 6.12
N LEU A 116 2.85 13.45 7.37
CA LEU A 116 3.92 14.22 8.03
C LEU A 116 5.12 13.36 8.35
N GLN A 117 4.91 12.16 8.89
CA GLN A 117 5.99 11.23 9.20
C GLN A 117 6.77 10.82 7.94
N ALA A 118 6.06 10.58 6.82
CA ALA A 118 6.69 10.28 5.54
C ALA A 118 7.51 11.45 4.99
N ALA A 119 7.04 12.68 5.15
CA ALA A 119 7.80 13.86 4.76
C ALA A 119 9.12 13.98 5.53
N GLU A 120 9.07 13.85 6.85
CA GLU A 120 10.26 13.85 7.72
C GLU A 120 11.21 12.67 7.42
N ALA A 121 10.64 11.49 7.11
CA ALA A 121 11.43 10.33 6.74
C ALA A 121 12.23 10.55 5.45
N LEU A 122 11.61 11.14 4.43
CA LEU A 122 12.30 11.50 3.19
C LEU A 122 13.40 12.54 3.42
N GLU A 123 13.14 13.57 4.21
CA GLU A 123 14.12 14.61 4.56
C GLU A 123 15.34 13.98 5.26
N ARG A 124 15.12 13.13 6.25
CA ARG A 124 16.22 12.39 6.94
C ARG A 124 17.03 11.53 5.98
N LEU A 125 16.40 10.82 5.05
CA LEU A 125 17.13 10.00 4.06
C LEU A 125 18.07 10.86 3.19
N VAL A 126 17.59 12.03 2.76
CA VAL A 126 18.39 12.95 1.95
C VAL A 126 19.53 13.57 2.77
N GLU A 127 19.27 14.00 4.01
CA GLU A 127 20.28 14.54 4.93
C GLU A 127 21.37 13.52 5.26
N GLN A 128 21.03 12.26 5.41
CA GLN A 128 21.96 11.15 5.64
C GLN A 128 22.74 10.73 4.39
N GLY A 129 22.49 11.37 3.24
CA GLY A 129 23.19 11.06 1.99
C GLY A 129 22.82 9.70 1.41
N VAL A 130 21.69 9.11 1.78
CA VAL A 130 21.20 7.87 1.18
C VAL A 130 20.87 8.12 -0.28
N ARG A 131 21.39 7.29 -1.18
CA ARG A 131 21.21 7.46 -2.63
C ARG A 131 20.04 6.62 -3.13
N PHE A 132 19.10 7.28 -3.77
CA PHE A 132 17.98 6.66 -4.48
C PHE A 132 17.49 7.58 -5.60
N THR A 133 16.85 7.02 -6.60
CA THR A 133 16.28 7.74 -7.74
C THR A 133 14.75 7.66 -7.78
N ALA A 134 14.18 6.75 -7.01
CA ALA A 134 12.74 6.63 -6.80
C ALA A 134 12.44 6.33 -5.34
N VAL A 135 11.37 6.92 -4.83
CA VAL A 135 10.79 6.58 -3.53
C VAL A 135 9.43 5.92 -3.75
N VAL A 136 9.26 4.74 -3.18
CA VAL A 136 8.02 3.98 -3.19
C VAL A 136 7.38 4.06 -1.81
N CYS A 137 6.22 4.67 -1.76
CA CYS A 137 5.42 4.80 -0.56
C CYS A 137 4.34 3.71 -0.57
N LEU A 138 4.21 2.98 0.54
CA LEU A 138 3.24 1.88 0.61
C LEU A 138 1.79 2.35 0.81
N ASN A 139 1.53 3.68 0.78
CA ASN A 139 0.23 4.28 0.55
C ASN A 139 0.36 5.69 -0.04
N ASP A 140 -0.73 6.25 -0.54
CA ASP A 140 -0.76 7.57 -1.16
C ASP A 140 -0.57 8.72 -0.17
N GLN A 141 -1.02 8.56 1.08
CA GLN A 141 -0.83 9.60 2.10
C GLN A 141 0.66 9.88 2.34
N MET A 142 1.48 8.83 2.41
CA MET A 142 2.92 8.96 2.49
C MET A 142 3.51 9.61 1.23
N ALA A 143 3.01 9.23 0.05
CA ALA A 143 3.47 9.80 -1.22
C ALA A 143 3.20 11.33 -1.30
N VAL A 144 2.04 11.78 -0.82
CA VAL A 144 1.73 13.21 -0.67
C VAL A 144 2.77 13.90 0.22
N GLY A 145 3.13 13.27 1.35
CA GLY A 145 4.19 13.77 2.24
C GLY A 145 5.54 13.89 1.54
N CYS A 146 5.92 12.85 0.77
CA CYS A 146 7.15 12.84 0.00
C CYS A 146 7.19 13.91 -1.09
N LEU A 147 6.10 14.17 -1.80
CA LEU A 147 6.02 15.27 -2.77
C LEU A 147 6.22 16.63 -2.09
N GLN A 148 5.64 16.84 -0.92
CA GLN A 148 5.83 18.06 -0.14
C GLN A 148 7.28 18.24 0.35
N ALA A 149 7.89 17.16 0.86
CA ALA A 149 9.29 17.17 1.30
C ALA A 149 10.23 17.40 0.11
N ALA A 150 10.03 16.72 -1.02
CA ALA A 150 10.81 16.94 -2.23
C ALA A 150 10.80 18.39 -2.65
N ARG A 151 9.63 19.06 -2.62
CA ARG A 151 9.51 20.49 -2.93
C ARG A 151 10.31 21.36 -1.96
N ARG A 152 10.26 21.09 -0.64
CA ARG A 152 11.05 21.81 0.38
C ARG A 152 12.55 21.63 0.19
N LEU A 153 12.97 20.44 -0.23
CA LEU A 153 14.36 20.09 -0.52
C LEU A 153 14.85 20.59 -1.90
N GLY A 154 13.99 21.24 -2.69
CA GLY A 154 14.33 21.71 -4.04
C GLY A 154 14.48 20.57 -5.06
N LEU A 155 14.00 19.36 -4.76
CA LEU A 155 14.01 18.22 -5.67
C LEU A 155 12.79 18.28 -6.60
N ARG A 156 13.04 18.19 -7.88
CA ARG A 156 11.97 18.21 -8.89
C ARG A 156 11.47 16.80 -9.15
N VAL A 157 10.18 16.58 -8.93
CA VAL A 157 9.50 15.36 -9.29
C VAL A 157 8.85 15.55 -10.67
N PRO A 158 9.07 14.66 -11.65
CA PRO A 158 9.82 13.40 -11.55
C PRO A 158 11.31 13.52 -11.95
N ARG A 159 11.83 14.71 -12.26
CA ARG A 159 13.13 14.89 -12.91
C ARG A 159 14.32 14.45 -12.06
N ASP A 160 14.31 14.81 -10.76
CA ASP A 160 15.38 14.52 -9.82
C ASP A 160 15.04 13.31 -8.94
N LEU A 161 13.74 13.05 -8.73
CA LEU A 161 13.20 11.97 -7.92
C LEU A 161 11.85 11.51 -8.45
N SER A 162 11.67 10.22 -8.70
CA SER A 162 10.35 9.63 -8.93
C SER A 162 9.67 9.30 -7.60
N VAL A 163 8.36 9.56 -7.50
CA VAL A 163 7.54 9.28 -6.29
C VAL A 163 6.33 8.46 -6.70
N THR A 164 6.05 7.39 -5.95
CA THR A 164 4.88 6.54 -6.20
C THR A 164 4.13 6.23 -4.90
N GLY A 165 2.86 5.91 -5.03
CA GLY A 165 1.98 5.52 -3.93
C GLY A 165 1.26 4.19 -4.17
N ILE A 166 0.32 3.87 -3.28
CA ILE A 166 -0.65 2.78 -3.39
C ILE A 166 -1.96 3.31 -2.81
N ASP A 167 -3.08 2.96 -3.36
CA ASP A 167 -4.50 3.11 -3.05
C ASP A 167 -5.29 3.85 -4.14
N ASP A 168 -4.69 4.78 -4.88
CA ASP A 168 -5.32 5.69 -5.86
C ASP A 168 -6.43 6.55 -5.25
N LEU A 169 -6.09 7.26 -4.18
CA LEU A 169 -7.01 8.21 -3.55
C LEU A 169 -7.40 9.34 -4.51
N PRO A 170 -8.64 9.89 -4.46
CA PRO A 170 -9.08 10.95 -5.38
C PRO A 170 -8.17 12.17 -5.44
N VAL A 171 -7.45 12.48 -4.37
CA VAL A 171 -6.50 13.61 -4.33
C VAL A 171 -5.29 13.40 -5.23
N THR A 172 -4.94 12.17 -5.57
CA THR A 172 -3.70 11.82 -6.30
C THR A 172 -3.64 12.41 -7.71
N GLU A 173 -4.76 12.56 -8.36
CA GLU A 173 -4.86 13.17 -9.70
C GLU A 173 -4.80 14.70 -9.68
N LEU A 174 -5.09 15.32 -8.52
CA LEU A 174 -5.09 16.77 -8.32
C LEU A 174 -3.74 17.32 -7.85
N LEU A 175 -2.76 16.44 -7.59
CA LEU A 175 -1.42 16.83 -7.18
C LEU A 175 -0.62 17.42 -8.35
N ASP A 176 0.44 18.16 -8.03
CA ASP A 176 1.40 18.67 -9.02
C ASP A 176 2.82 18.23 -8.63
N PRO A 177 3.38 17.23 -9.38
CA PRO A 177 2.74 16.45 -10.46
C PRO A 177 1.68 15.45 -9.96
N PRO A 178 0.72 15.03 -10.83
CA PRO A 178 -0.22 13.97 -10.49
C PRO A 178 0.50 12.66 -10.16
N LEU A 179 0.02 11.95 -9.12
CA LEU A 179 0.73 10.81 -8.53
C LEU A 179 0.51 9.51 -9.32
N THR A 180 1.61 8.86 -9.72
CA THR A 180 1.63 7.46 -10.16
C THR A 180 1.42 6.57 -8.94
N THR A 181 0.45 5.67 -9.00
CA THR A 181 0.04 4.85 -7.84
C THR A 181 -0.54 3.50 -8.29
N VAL A 182 -0.64 2.56 -7.37
CA VAL A 182 -1.38 1.30 -7.56
C VAL A 182 -2.81 1.51 -7.08
N ARG A 183 -3.78 1.36 -8.00
CA ARG A 183 -5.21 1.47 -7.66
C ARG A 183 -5.68 0.24 -6.93
N VAL A 184 -6.16 0.43 -5.71
CA VAL A 184 -6.93 -0.56 -4.98
C VAL A 184 -8.42 -0.31 -5.25
N PRO A 185 -9.20 -1.29 -5.74
CA PRO A 185 -10.59 -1.08 -6.15
C PRO A 185 -11.54 -0.98 -4.93
N MET A 186 -11.36 0.07 -4.09
CA MET A 186 -12.04 0.23 -2.80
C MET A 186 -13.56 0.20 -2.89
N ARG A 187 -14.14 0.80 -3.96
CA ARG A 187 -15.59 0.78 -4.16
C ARG A 187 -16.10 -0.64 -4.42
N GLU A 188 -15.37 -1.39 -5.24
CA GLU A 188 -15.72 -2.78 -5.57
C GLU A 188 -15.51 -3.70 -4.36
N LEU A 189 -14.45 -3.47 -3.57
CA LEU A 189 -14.24 -4.16 -2.29
C LEU A 189 -15.45 -3.98 -1.36
N GLY A 190 -15.89 -2.75 -1.17
CA GLY A 190 -17.07 -2.47 -0.31
C GLY A 190 -18.35 -3.08 -0.86
N ARG A 191 -18.60 -2.98 -2.16
CA ARG A 191 -19.77 -3.58 -2.81
C ARG A 191 -19.81 -5.10 -2.62
N ARG A 192 -18.70 -5.78 -2.92
CA ARG A 192 -18.56 -7.23 -2.77
C ARG A 192 -18.62 -7.68 -1.31
N GLY A 193 -18.01 -6.89 -0.42
CA GLY A 193 -18.12 -7.16 1.01
C GLY A 193 -19.55 -7.18 1.50
N MET A 194 -20.36 -6.20 1.06
CA MET A 194 -21.79 -6.16 1.41
C MET A 194 -22.57 -7.32 0.78
N GLU A 195 -22.30 -7.66 -0.48
CA GLU A 195 -22.92 -8.83 -1.12
C GLU A 195 -22.61 -10.13 -0.39
N LEU A 196 -21.36 -10.27 0.08
CA LEU A 196 -20.95 -11.42 0.87
C LEU A 196 -21.64 -11.46 2.24
N VAL A 197 -21.81 -10.31 2.91
CA VAL A 197 -22.60 -10.23 4.16
C VAL A 197 -24.04 -10.66 3.92
N LEU A 198 -24.70 -10.12 2.90
CA LEU A 198 -26.08 -10.47 2.57
C LEU A 198 -26.23 -11.95 2.20
N SER A 199 -25.29 -12.52 1.43
CA SER A 199 -25.34 -13.93 1.07
C SER A 199 -25.25 -14.84 2.29
N ARG A 200 -24.46 -14.44 3.31
CA ARG A 200 -24.34 -15.18 4.58
C ARG A 200 -25.62 -15.08 5.42
N LEU A 201 -26.19 -13.88 5.55
CA LEU A 201 -27.44 -13.68 6.30
C LEU A 201 -28.63 -14.41 5.69
N GLU A 202 -28.64 -14.56 4.35
CA GLU A 202 -29.70 -15.23 3.60
C GLU A 202 -29.36 -16.70 3.28
N GLU A 203 -28.24 -17.23 3.83
CA GLU A 203 -27.75 -18.60 3.61
C GLU A 203 -27.62 -18.97 2.12
N ARG A 204 -27.27 -17.99 1.28
CA ARG A 204 -27.08 -18.16 -0.16
C ARG A 204 -25.61 -18.35 -0.52
N PRO A 205 -25.27 -19.12 -1.57
CA PRO A 205 -23.91 -19.21 -2.06
C PRO A 205 -23.39 -17.85 -2.53
N PHE A 206 -22.10 -17.60 -2.30
CA PHE A 206 -21.38 -16.43 -2.83
C PHE A 206 -20.49 -16.89 -3.98
N GLU A 207 -20.80 -16.50 -5.21
CA GLU A 207 -20.12 -16.98 -6.42
C GLU A 207 -19.11 -16.00 -7.02
N ALA A 208 -18.88 -14.85 -6.36
CA ALA A 208 -17.98 -13.83 -6.89
C ALA A 208 -16.51 -14.09 -6.48
N PRO A 209 -15.52 -13.61 -7.27
CA PRO A 209 -14.12 -13.67 -6.88
C PRO A 209 -13.85 -12.98 -5.55
N THR A 210 -13.06 -13.65 -4.70
CA THR A 210 -12.65 -13.12 -3.39
C THR A 210 -11.36 -12.31 -3.46
N ALA A 211 -10.57 -12.43 -4.54
CA ALA A 211 -9.42 -11.58 -4.84
C ALA A 211 -9.79 -10.58 -5.94
N LEU A 212 -9.51 -9.31 -5.70
CA LEU A 212 -9.76 -8.22 -6.66
C LEU A 212 -8.45 -7.66 -7.16
N ALA A 213 -8.29 -7.62 -8.49
CA ALA A 213 -7.09 -7.10 -9.12
C ALA A 213 -6.84 -5.63 -8.76
N CYS A 214 -5.61 -5.32 -8.42
CA CYS A 214 -5.09 -3.96 -8.33
C CYS A 214 -4.31 -3.66 -9.62
N GLU A 215 -4.34 -2.43 -10.09
CA GLU A 215 -3.73 -2.01 -11.34
C GLU A 215 -2.81 -0.80 -11.16
N LEU A 216 -1.75 -0.71 -11.95
CA LEU A 216 -0.90 0.46 -11.99
C LEU A 216 -1.57 1.61 -12.73
N VAL A 217 -1.64 2.77 -12.10
CA VAL A 217 -2.09 4.04 -12.69
C VAL A 217 -0.90 4.96 -12.88
N VAL A 218 -0.38 5.05 -14.10
CA VAL A 218 0.77 5.90 -14.43
C VAL A 218 0.30 7.34 -14.63
N ARG A 219 0.97 8.27 -13.91
CA ARG A 219 0.72 9.73 -14.02
C ARG A 219 2.06 10.48 -14.14
N GLY A 220 2.14 11.70 -13.62
CA GLY A 220 3.25 12.63 -13.81
C GLY A 220 4.39 12.51 -12.80
N SER A 221 4.26 11.75 -11.71
CA SER A 221 5.26 11.71 -10.63
C SER A 221 6.41 10.72 -10.85
N THR A 222 6.43 10.01 -11.98
CA THR A 222 7.50 9.10 -12.38
C THR A 222 8.11 9.52 -13.71
N GLY A 223 9.44 9.37 -13.86
CA GLY A 223 10.17 9.73 -15.07
C GLY A 223 11.44 8.93 -15.26
N ARG A 224 12.04 9.03 -16.44
CA ARG A 224 13.32 8.37 -16.71
C ARG A 224 14.41 8.89 -15.79
N VAL A 225 15.29 8.01 -15.34
CA VAL A 225 16.48 8.40 -14.57
C VAL A 225 17.31 9.37 -15.41
N GLY A 226 17.50 10.61 -14.89
CA GLY A 226 18.28 11.62 -15.56
C GLY A 226 19.75 11.21 -15.72
N ARG A 227 20.34 11.51 -16.87
CA ARG A 227 21.78 11.25 -17.12
C ARG A 227 22.74 12.02 -16.20
N GLY A 228 22.20 12.80 -15.22
CA GLY A 228 22.96 13.69 -14.33
C GLY A 228 23.26 13.17 -12.93
N SER A 229 22.75 12.00 -12.50
CA SER A 229 23.03 11.51 -11.13
C SER A 229 24.39 10.76 -10.99
N ARG A 230 25.24 10.79 -12.02
CA ARG A 230 26.62 10.25 -11.97
C ARG A 230 27.70 11.28 -11.54
N LYS A 231 27.34 12.37 -10.84
CA LYS A 231 28.36 13.25 -10.25
C LYS A 231 28.74 12.72 -8.86
N GLY A 232 29.74 11.85 -8.82
CA GLY A 232 30.28 11.34 -7.55
C GLY A 232 31.32 10.22 -7.68
N GLU A 233 31.92 10.04 -8.88
CA GLU A 233 33.17 9.28 -9.02
C GLU A 233 34.31 10.29 -9.33
N ARG A 234 34.91 10.85 -8.27
CA ARG A 234 36.30 11.33 -8.25
C ARG A 234 36.79 11.25 -6.80
#